data_c8eb89fa1605db1e8980d2361efeaa87
#
_entry.id   c8eb89fa1605db1e8980d2361efeaa87
#
_cell.length_a   1.000
_cell.length_b   1.000
_cell.length_c   1.000
_cell.angle_alpha   90.00
_cell.angle_beta   90.00
_cell.angle_gamma   90.00
#
_symmetry.space_group_name_H-M   'P 1'
#
loop_
_entity.id
_entity.type
_entity.pdbx_description
1 polymer ?
#
loop_
_entity_poly.entity_id
_entity_poly.type
_entity_poly.pdbx_seq_one_letter_code
_entity_poly.pdbx_strand_id
1 'polypeptide(L)'
;IFQKAKNEGNGPKRSMIFLNVSGEEKGLLGSAFYVKHPFVPLKNTVANLNIDMIGRTDNKHDSLKIKDYIYVIGADRLSNELSEINKKANSDFTKLELDYTYDNSSDPNKYYQRSDHYNFAKNNVPIIFYFNGAHDDYHKPTDTPDKIDFPLIKKRAQLVFLTAWELVNRSERIKLNK
;
A
#
# COMPACT_ATOMS: atom_id res chain seq x y z
N ILE A 1 8.96 2.86 14.71
CA ILE A 1 7.85 2.55 15.64
C ILE A 1 7.83 1.08 16.00
N PHE A 2 7.77 0.12 15.04
CA PHE A 2 7.74 -1.33 15.31
C PHE A 2 8.92 -1.79 16.19
N GLN A 3 10.16 -1.33 15.90
CA GLN A 3 11.33 -1.67 16.70
C GLN A 3 11.22 -1.12 18.13
N LYS A 4 10.70 0.10 18.29
CA LYS A 4 10.47 0.69 19.62
C LYS A 4 9.48 -0.16 20.41
N ALA A 5 8.32 -0.48 19.83
CA ALA A 5 7.32 -1.33 20.46
C ALA A 5 7.89 -2.71 20.83
N LYS A 6 8.73 -3.30 19.98
CA LYS A 6 9.41 -4.57 20.28
C LYS A 6 10.33 -4.45 21.49
N ASN A 7 11.12 -3.38 21.58
CA ASN A 7 12.03 -3.15 22.72
C ASN A 7 11.26 -2.94 24.04
N GLU A 8 10.03 -2.43 23.96
CA GLU A 8 9.13 -2.22 25.09
C GLU A 8 8.27 -3.45 25.43
N GLY A 9 8.51 -4.61 24.81
CA GLY A 9 7.77 -5.85 25.03
C GLY A 9 6.41 -5.93 24.32
N ASN A 10 6.04 -4.91 23.56
CA ASN A 10 4.76 -4.79 22.85
C ASN A 10 4.93 -4.88 21.32
N GLY A 11 5.96 -5.57 20.85
CA GLY A 11 6.28 -5.68 19.44
C GLY A 11 5.31 -6.55 18.63
N PRO A 12 5.45 -6.54 17.30
CA PRO A 12 4.63 -7.35 16.43
C PRO A 12 4.82 -8.84 16.68
N LYS A 13 3.72 -9.59 16.68
CA LYS A 13 3.70 -11.05 16.87
C LYS A 13 4.17 -11.82 15.62
N ARG A 14 4.07 -11.20 14.44
CA ARG A 14 4.59 -11.73 13.17
C ARG A 14 5.76 -10.91 12.69
N SER A 15 6.64 -11.54 11.93
CA SER A 15 7.75 -10.85 11.27
C SER A 15 7.24 -9.85 10.24
N MET A 16 7.95 -8.75 10.10
CA MET A 16 7.73 -7.75 9.04
C MET A 16 8.98 -7.65 8.18
N ILE A 17 8.77 -7.50 6.89
CA ILE A 17 9.82 -7.23 5.91
C ILE A 17 9.55 -5.84 5.34
N PHE A 18 10.54 -4.94 5.48
CA PHE A 18 10.56 -3.67 4.76
C PHE A 18 11.37 -3.92 3.48
N LEU A 19 10.65 -3.98 2.37
CA LEU A 19 11.19 -4.37 1.08
C LEU A 19 11.32 -3.15 0.18
N ASN A 20 12.55 -2.73 -0.06
CA ASN A 20 12.86 -1.74 -1.08
C ASN A 20 13.38 -2.47 -2.32
N VAL A 21 12.70 -2.31 -3.42
CA VAL A 21 13.04 -2.94 -4.70
C VAL A 21 13.49 -1.91 -5.72
N SER A 22 14.22 -2.34 -6.73
CA SER A 22 14.71 -1.49 -7.80
C SER A 22 14.12 -1.89 -9.16
N GLY A 23 14.21 -0.98 -10.14
CA GLY A 23 13.80 -1.27 -11.51
C GLY A 23 12.29 -1.42 -11.70
N GLU A 24 11.49 -0.73 -10.88
CA GLU A 24 10.03 -0.67 -11.03
C GLU A 24 9.66 -0.15 -12.41
N GLU A 25 10.23 1.00 -12.81
CA GLU A 25 10.06 1.68 -14.11
C GLU A 25 10.55 0.87 -15.33
N LYS A 26 11.27 -0.20 -15.10
CA LYS A 26 11.79 -1.12 -16.13
C LYS A 26 11.01 -2.44 -16.20
N GLY A 27 9.81 -2.47 -15.66
CA GLY A 27 8.92 -3.62 -15.69
C GLY A 27 8.91 -4.42 -14.37
N LEU A 28 8.93 -3.73 -13.24
CA LEU A 28 8.80 -4.31 -11.90
C LEU A 28 9.89 -5.35 -11.57
N LEU A 29 11.13 -5.09 -12.03
CA LEU A 29 12.21 -6.09 -12.02
C LEU A 29 12.54 -6.58 -10.62
N GLY A 30 12.63 -5.67 -9.65
CA GLY A 30 13.00 -6.00 -8.28
C GLY A 30 11.97 -6.87 -7.58
N SER A 31 10.69 -6.53 -7.66
CA SER A 31 9.61 -7.35 -7.10
C SER A 31 9.46 -8.68 -7.85
N ALA A 32 9.65 -8.70 -9.18
CA ALA A 32 9.65 -9.93 -9.96
C ALA A 32 10.79 -10.87 -9.55
N PHE A 33 11.97 -10.32 -9.26
CA PHE A 33 13.08 -11.09 -8.72
C PHE A 33 12.76 -11.64 -7.33
N TYR A 34 12.23 -10.76 -6.43
CA TYR A 34 11.90 -11.16 -5.07
C TYR A 34 10.90 -12.33 -5.03
N VAL A 35 9.82 -12.28 -5.79
CA VAL A 35 8.82 -13.35 -5.76
C VAL A 35 9.32 -14.67 -6.33
N LYS A 36 10.37 -14.65 -7.17
CA LYS A 36 11.07 -15.87 -7.64
C LYS A 36 12.08 -16.39 -6.64
N HIS A 37 12.68 -15.50 -5.84
CA HIS A 37 13.73 -15.81 -4.88
C HIS A 37 13.41 -15.20 -3.51
N PRO A 38 12.26 -15.54 -2.91
CA PRO A 38 11.81 -14.86 -1.71
C PRO A 38 12.64 -15.26 -0.49
N PHE A 39 12.98 -14.28 0.35
CA PHE A 39 13.66 -14.51 1.63
C PHE A 39 12.82 -15.39 2.58
N VAL A 40 11.49 -15.25 2.51
CA VAL A 40 10.51 -16.11 3.18
C VAL A 40 9.57 -16.67 2.12
N PRO A 41 9.25 -17.97 2.11
CA PRO A 41 8.35 -18.56 1.14
C PRO A 41 7.04 -17.77 1.03
N LEU A 42 6.59 -17.47 -0.19
CA LEU A 42 5.41 -16.63 -0.42
C LEU A 42 4.13 -17.17 0.26
N LYS A 43 4.01 -18.49 0.38
CA LYS A 43 2.91 -19.11 1.14
C LYS A 43 2.85 -18.66 2.61
N ASN A 44 3.96 -18.17 3.16
CA ASN A 44 4.05 -17.65 4.53
C ASN A 44 3.87 -16.12 4.58
N THR A 45 3.82 -15.45 3.43
CA THR A 45 3.53 -14.02 3.36
C THR A 45 2.04 -13.80 3.52
N VAL A 46 1.66 -13.03 4.54
CA VAL A 46 0.25 -12.78 4.87
C VAL A 46 -0.38 -11.77 3.94
N ALA A 47 0.32 -10.67 3.72
CA ALA A 47 -0.08 -9.60 2.80
C ALA A 47 1.14 -8.77 2.37
N ASN A 48 1.01 -8.08 1.24
CA ASN A 48 1.91 -7.02 0.82
C ASN A 48 1.16 -5.68 0.86
N LEU A 49 1.71 -4.69 1.53
CA LEU A 49 1.21 -3.33 1.59
C LEU A 49 2.17 -2.45 0.77
N ASN A 50 1.81 -2.19 -0.47
CA ASN A 50 2.63 -1.43 -1.41
C ASN A 50 2.36 0.06 -1.27
N ILE A 51 3.41 0.85 -1.21
CA ILE A 51 3.35 2.30 -1.09
C ILE A 51 4.08 2.90 -2.28
N ASP A 52 3.34 3.66 -3.07
CA ASP A 52 3.91 4.32 -4.24
C ASP A 52 3.20 5.65 -4.47
N MET A 53 3.96 6.74 -4.66
CA MET A 53 3.47 8.08 -4.96
C MET A 53 2.48 8.67 -3.95
N ILE A 54 2.75 8.55 -2.64
CA ILE A 54 1.83 9.06 -1.60
C ILE A 54 2.17 10.49 -1.10
N GLY A 55 3.13 11.16 -1.74
CA GLY A 55 3.66 12.47 -1.28
C GLY A 55 2.94 13.70 -1.83
N ARG A 56 2.09 13.53 -2.82
CA ARG A 56 1.43 14.62 -3.55
C ARG A 56 -0.09 14.37 -3.65
N THR A 57 -0.80 15.28 -4.31
CA THR A 57 -2.21 15.14 -4.73
C THR A 57 -2.28 15.11 -6.25
N ASP A 58 -3.37 14.57 -6.81
CA ASP A 58 -3.64 14.60 -8.23
C ASP A 58 -4.59 15.74 -8.62
N ASN A 59 -4.64 16.03 -9.91
CA ASN A 59 -5.46 17.12 -10.44
C ASN A 59 -6.97 16.94 -10.17
N LYS A 60 -7.45 15.69 -10.09
CA LYS A 60 -8.86 15.40 -9.78
C LYS A 60 -9.20 15.90 -8.38
N HIS A 61 -8.43 15.51 -7.40
CA HIS A 61 -8.68 15.88 -6.00
C HIS A 61 -8.35 17.35 -5.72
N ASP A 62 -7.33 17.91 -6.38
CA ASP A 62 -7.01 19.33 -6.28
C ASP A 62 -8.17 20.20 -6.80
N SER A 63 -8.80 19.82 -7.90
CA SER A 63 -9.99 20.53 -8.43
C SER A 63 -11.19 20.47 -7.48
N LEU A 64 -11.33 19.38 -6.74
CA LEU A 64 -12.36 19.18 -5.72
C LEU A 64 -11.98 19.77 -4.35
N LYS A 65 -10.75 20.27 -4.19
CA LYS A 65 -10.17 20.76 -2.93
C LYS A 65 -10.13 19.69 -1.83
N ILE A 66 -10.02 18.43 -2.21
CA ILE A 66 -9.91 17.28 -1.31
C ILE A 66 -8.44 16.91 -1.19
N LYS A 67 -7.83 17.11 -0.02
CA LYS A 67 -6.43 16.74 0.22
C LYS A 67 -6.28 15.45 1.00
N ASP A 68 -7.17 15.21 1.94
CA ASP A 68 -7.15 14.08 2.87
C ASP A 68 -7.74 12.81 2.24
N TYR A 69 -7.15 12.35 1.15
CA TYR A 69 -7.56 11.13 0.44
C TYR A 69 -6.40 10.17 0.20
N ILE A 70 -6.73 8.96 -0.16
CA ILE A 70 -5.80 7.94 -0.66
C ILE A 70 -6.55 6.95 -1.56
N TYR A 71 -6.00 6.63 -2.72
CA TYR A 71 -6.49 5.51 -3.50
C TYR A 71 -6.08 4.20 -2.84
N VAL A 72 -7.06 3.30 -2.75
CA VAL A 72 -6.89 1.95 -2.21
C VAL A 72 -7.22 0.96 -3.32
N ILE A 73 -6.21 0.26 -3.82
CA ILE A 73 -6.35 -0.60 -4.99
C ILE A 73 -6.02 -2.04 -4.62
N GLY A 74 -6.91 -2.97 -4.95
CA GLY A 74 -6.70 -4.41 -4.81
C GLY A 74 -6.95 -4.98 -3.41
N ALA A 75 -7.43 -4.17 -2.46
CA ALA A 75 -7.55 -4.58 -1.06
C ALA A 75 -8.50 -5.77 -0.82
N ASP A 76 -9.56 -5.89 -1.60
CA ASP A 76 -10.57 -6.94 -1.48
C ASP A 76 -10.45 -8.04 -2.54
N ARG A 77 -9.61 -7.86 -3.56
CA ARG A 77 -9.50 -8.81 -4.68
C ARG A 77 -9.12 -10.23 -4.27
N LEU A 78 -8.21 -10.36 -3.32
CA LEU A 78 -7.76 -11.66 -2.82
C LEU A 78 -8.19 -11.94 -1.38
N SER A 79 -8.61 -10.90 -0.61
CA SER A 79 -9.03 -11.05 0.78
C SER A 79 -9.96 -9.92 1.21
N ASN A 80 -11.22 -10.20 1.38
CA ASN A 80 -12.17 -9.23 1.95
C ASN A 80 -11.76 -8.79 3.36
N GLU A 81 -11.17 -9.69 4.16
CA GLU A 81 -10.69 -9.36 5.50
C GLU A 81 -9.59 -8.27 5.47
N LEU A 82 -8.72 -8.28 4.45
CA LEU A 82 -7.70 -7.24 4.31
C LEU A 82 -8.33 -5.87 4.07
N SER A 83 -9.34 -5.80 3.22
CA SER A 83 -10.10 -4.57 2.95
C SER A 83 -10.78 -4.05 4.23
N GLU A 84 -11.44 -4.93 4.99
CA GLU A 84 -12.11 -4.56 6.23
C GLU A 84 -11.13 -4.06 7.31
N ILE A 85 -9.96 -4.68 7.43
CA ILE A 85 -8.90 -4.21 8.33
C ILE A 85 -8.47 -2.78 7.97
N ASN A 86 -8.23 -2.54 6.69
CA ASN A 86 -7.82 -1.22 6.21
C ASN A 86 -8.91 -0.15 6.44
N LYS A 87 -10.17 -0.47 6.13
CA LYS A 87 -11.32 0.42 6.37
C LYS A 87 -11.46 0.73 7.86
N LYS A 88 -11.34 -0.28 8.72
CA LYS A 88 -11.43 -0.10 10.17
C LYS A 88 -10.29 0.77 10.70
N ALA A 89 -9.06 0.52 10.30
CA ALA A 89 -7.91 1.34 10.66
C ALA A 89 -8.11 2.81 10.23
N ASN A 90 -8.66 3.03 9.05
CA ASN A 90 -8.98 4.38 8.59
C ASN A 90 -10.10 5.04 9.40
N SER A 91 -11.23 4.34 9.61
CA SER A 91 -12.38 4.89 10.32
C SER A 91 -12.08 5.23 11.78
N ASP A 92 -11.21 4.42 12.41
CA ASP A 92 -10.89 4.63 13.82
C ASP A 92 -9.86 5.75 14.03
N PHE A 93 -8.93 5.95 13.09
CA PHE A 93 -7.76 6.78 13.33
C PHE A 93 -7.49 7.87 12.30
N THR A 94 -7.36 7.53 11.01
CA THR A 94 -6.84 8.48 10.01
C THR A 94 -7.91 9.28 9.31
N LYS A 95 -9.09 8.71 9.13
CA LYS A 95 -10.27 9.38 8.52
C LYS A 95 -9.95 10.03 7.16
N LEU A 96 -9.13 9.36 6.37
CA LEU A 96 -8.89 9.73 4.98
C LEU A 96 -10.12 9.35 4.14
N GLU A 97 -10.38 10.08 3.07
CA GLU A 97 -11.27 9.62 2.02
C GLU A 97 -10.58 8.45 1.28
N LEU A 98 -11.15 7.25 1.39
CA LEU A 98 -10.66 6.07 0.67
C LEU A 98 -11.28 6.05 -0.72
N ASP A 99 -10.50 6.40 -1.73
CA ASP A 99 -10.96 6.41 -3.13
C ASP A 99 -10.64 5.05 -3.80
N TYR A 100 -11.67 4.37 -4.28
CA TYR A 100 -11.58 3.07 -4.96
C TYR A 100 -11.73 3.20 -6.49
N THR A 101 -11.68 4.40 -7.05
CA THR A 101 -11.88 4.63 -8.50
C THR A 101 -11.02 3.72 -9.36
N TYR A 102 -9.76 3.50 -8.97
CA TYR A 102 -8.80 2.70 -9.73
C TYR A 102 -8.79 1.22 -9.34
N ASP A 103 -9.64 0.79 -8.42
CA ASP A 103 -9.78 -0.62 -8.07
C ASP A 103 -10.75 -1.36 -9.00
N ASN A 104 -11.41 -0.66 -9.89
CA ASN A 104 -12.28 -1.26 -10.89
C ASN A 104 -11.47 -2.11 -11.87
N SER A 105 -11.95 -3.34 -12.17
CA SER A 105 -11.32 -4.24 -13.16
C SER A 105 -11.27 -3.66 -14.58
N SER A 106 -12.15 -2.71 -14.89
CA SER A 106 -12.23 -1.98 -16.16
C SER A 106 -11.45 -0.66 -16.16
N ASP A 107 -10.61 -0.37 -15.14
CA ASP A 107 -9.78 0.82 -15.09
C ASP A 107 -8.92 0.92 -16.37
N PRO A 108 -9.12 1.96 -17.20
CA PRO A 108 -8.36 2.13 -18.45
C PRO A 108 -6.86 2.34 -18.20
N ASN A 109 -6.50 2.87 -17.02
CA ASN A 109 -5.11 3.09 -16.62
C ASN A 109 -4.42 1.82 -16.14
N LYS A 110 -5.19 0.79 -15.78
CA LYS A 110 -4.70 -0.51 -15.28
C LYS A 110 -3.76 -0.38 -14.07
N TYR A 111 -4.03 0.55 -13.16
CA TYR A 111 -3.15 0.81 -12.01
C TYR A 111 -2.92 -0.42 -11.13
N TYR A 112 -3.88 -1.34 -11.04
CA TYR A 112 -3.68 -2.61 -10.35
C TYR A 112 -2.47 -3.42 -10.84
N GLN A 113 -1.99 -3.16 -12.06
CA GLN A 113 -0.89 -3.90 -12.68
C GLN A 113 0.42 -3.10 -12.76
N ARG A 114 0.43 -1.86 -12.28
CA ARG A 114 1.47 -0.89 -12.60
C ARG A 114 2.45 -0.59 -11.47
N SER A 115 2.42 -1.30 -10.34
CA SER A 115 3.45 -1.17 -9.32
C SER A 115 3.81 -2.55 -8.72
N ASP A 116 4.79 -2.59 -7.87
CA ASP A 116 5.46 -3.81 -7.37
C ASP A 116 4.54 -4.82 -6.67
N HIS A 117 3.40 -4.39 -6.12
CA HIS A 117 2.38 -5.27 -5.54
C HIS A 117 1.85 -6.32 -6.50
N TYR A 118 1.85 -6.02 -7.81
CA TYR A 118 1.26 -6.91 -8.81
C TYR A 118 1.99 -8.26 -8.87
N ASN A 119 3.31 -8.28 -8.69
CA ASN A 119 4.06 -9.53 -8.65
C ASN A 119 3.68 -10.40 -7.44
N PHE A 120 3.30 -9.80 -6.31
CA PHE A 120 2.77 -10.53 -5.15
C PHE A 120 1.34 -11.02 -5.42
N ALA A 121 0.47 -10.18 -5.97
CA ALA A 121 -0.91 -10.53 -6.30
C ALA A 121 -1.00 -11.73 -7.26
N LYS A 122 -0.15 -11.76 -8.30
CA LYS A 122 -0.04 -12.91 -9.23
C LYS A 122 0.33 -14.23 -8.55
N ASN A 123 0.94 -14.17 -7.38
CA ASN A 123 1.32 -15.32 -6.58
C ASN A 123 0.36 -15.55 -5.39
N ASN A 124 -0.88 -15.07 -5.49
CA ASN A 124 -1.94 -15.22 -4.49
C ASN A 124 -1.58 -14.66 -3.10
N VAL A 125 -0.73 -13.66 -3.04
CA VAL A 125 -0.50 -12.89 -1.81
C VAL A 125 -1.49 -11.71 -1.82
N PRO A 126 -2.37 -11.56 -0.81
CA PRO A 126 -3.22 -10.39 -0.67
C PRO A 126 -2.42 -9.11 -0.66
N ILE A 127 -2.91 -8.08 -1.36
CA ILE A 127 -2.19 -6.82 -1.49
C ILE A 127 -3.11 -5.63 -1.21
N ILE A 128 -2.51 -4.53 -0.81
CA ILE A 128 -3.09 -3.20 -0.99
C ILE A 128 -2.04 -2.34 -1.69
N PHE A 129 -2.45 -1.68 -2.74
CA PHE A 129 -1.67 -0.63 -3.36
C PHE A 129 -2.21 0.74 -2.92
N TYR A 130 -1.42 1.43 -2.11
CA TYR A 130 -1.66 2.78 -1.64
C TYR A 130 -1.03 3.77 -2.61
N PHE A 131 -1.86 4.64 -3.17
CA PHE A 131 -1.49 5.53 -4.27
C PHE A 131 -2.21 6.87 -4.13
N ASN A 132 -1.71 7.93 -4.73
CA ASN A 132 -2.39 9.23 -4.70
C ASN A 132 -2.58 9.88 -6.07
N GLY A 133 -2.48 9.08 -7.13
CA GLY A 133 -2.65 9.56 -8.49
C GLY A 133 -1.38 10.19 -9.06
N ALA A 134 -1.43 10.48 -10.34
CA ALA A 134 -0.38 11.17 -11.05
C ALA A 134 -0.62 12.69 -10.98
N HIS A 135 0.43 13.45 -10.72
CA HIS A 135 0.45 14.91 -10.71
C HIS A 135 1.19 15.46 -11.93
N ASP A 136 1.13 16.75 -12.14
CA ASP A 136 1.70 17.40 -13.35
C ASP A 136 3.20 17.21 -13.51
N ASP A 137 3.93 16.96 -12.43
CA ASP A 137 5.37 16.72 -12.46
C ASP A 137 5.74 15.22 -12.63
N TYR A 138 4.76 14.31 -12.72
CA TYR A 138 5.00 12.87 -12.83
C TYR A 138 5.97 12.55 -13.96
N HIS A 139 7.05 11.82 -13.66
CA HIS A 139 8.16 11.48 -14.56
C HIS A 139 8.88 12.69 -15.20
N LYS A 140 8.85 13.85 -14.54
CA LYS A 140 9.55 15.06 -15.03
C LYS A 140 10.67 15.48 -14.09
N PRO A 141 11.71 16.16 -14.60
CA PRO A 141 12.78 16.73 -13.76
C PRO A 141 12.28 17.77 -12.75
N THR A 142 11.06 18.27 -12.93
CA THR A 142 10.40 19.24 -12.06
C THR A 142 9.77 18.60 -10.81
N ASP A 143 9.75 17.28 -10.69
CA ASP A 143 9.29 16.57 -9.48
C ASP A 143 10.39 16.59 -8.43
N THR A 144 10.38 17.62 -7.61
CA THR A 144 11.42 17.93 -6.63
C THR A 144 10.92 17.72 -5.19
N PRO A 145 11.81 17.42 -4.22
CA PRO A 145 11.42 17.12 -2.82
C PRO A 145 10.66 18.24 -2.10
N ASP A 146 10.88 19.49 -2.48
CA ASP A 146 10.19 20.67 -1.91
C ASP A 146 8.68 20.68 -2.20
N LYS A 147 8.24 19.92 -3.20
CA LYS A 147 6.82 19.77 -3.57
C LYS A 147 6.09 18.69 -2.77
N ILE A 148 6.78 17.95 -1.94
CA ILE A 148 6.18 16.91 -1.10
C ILE A 148 5.39 17.55 0.04
N ASP A 149 4.13 17.15 0.19
CA ASP A 149 3.29 17.49 1.34
C ASP A 149 3.56 16.52 2.50
N PHE A 150 4.50 16.86 3.37
CA PHE A 150 4.90 16.01 4.49
C PHE A 150 3.79 15.73 5.51
N PRO A 151 2.88 16.66 5.85
CA PRO A 151 1.69 16.37 6.63
C PRO A 151 0.80 15.28 6.02
N LEU A 152 0.58 15.33 4.71
CA LEU A 152 -0.22 14.30 4.01
C LEU A 152 0.49 12.95 3.97
N ILE A 153 1.78 12.92 3.64
CA ILE A 153 2.57 11.67 3.65
C ILE A 153 2.51 11.01 5.03
N LYS A 154 2.64 11.80 6.10
CA LYS A 154 2.54 11.30 7.48
C LYS A 154 1.18 10.63 7.73
N LYS A 155 0.09 11.29 7.37
CA LYS A 155 -1.26 10.77 7.60
C LYS A 155 -1.53 9.48 6.80
N ARG A 156 -1.08 9.44 5.55
CA ARG A 156 -1.18 8.26 4.68
C ARG A 156 -0.33 7.10 5.20
N ALA A 157 0.91 7.39 5.60
CA ALA A 157 1.79 6.40 6.20
C ALA A 157 1.24 5.86 7.55
N GLN A 158 0.50 6.67 8.31
CA GLN A 158 -0.20 6.20 9.50
C GLN A 158 -1.27 5.16 9.18
N LEU A 159 -2.04 5.32 8.11
CA LEU A 159 -3.00 4.31 7.67
C LEU A 159 -2.31 2.98 7.34
N VAL A 160 -1.22 3.04 6.55
CA VAL A 160 -0.44 1.85 6.21
C VAL A 160 0.11 1.17 7.47
N PHE A 161 0.67 1.97 8.39
CA PHE A 161 1.18 1.47 9.67
C PHE A 161 0.10 0.76 10.49
N LEU A 162 -1.09 1.36 10.64
CA LEU A 162 -2.18 0.82 11.44
C LEU A 162 -2.75 -0.46 10.82
N THR A 163 -2.88 -0.50 9.50
CA THR A 163 -3.26 -1.72 8.77
C THR A 163 -2.23 -2.83 8.99
N ALA A 164 -0.94 -2.50 8.87
CA ALA A 164 0.14 -3.44 9.13
C ALA A 164 0.16 -3.91 10.58
N TRP A 165 -0.07 -2.99 11.54
CA TRP A 165 -0.10 -3.30 12.98
C TRP A 165 -1.18 -4.31 13.32
N GLU A 166 -2.37 -4.15 12.78
CA GLU A 166 -3.45 -5.13 12.94
C GLU A 166 -3.07 -6.48 12.34
N LEU A 167 -2.56 -6.51 11.11
CA LEU A 167 -2.15 -7.75 10.43
C LEU A 167 -1.07 -8.53 11.19
N VAL A 168 -0.10 -7.85 11.80
CA VAL A 168 1.01 -8.52 12.50
C VAL A 168 0.66 -8.96 13.91
N ASN A 169 -0.42 -8.44 14.50
CA ASN A 169 -0.81 -8.74 15.88
C ASN A 169 -2.04 -9.63 16.02
N ARG A 170 -2.85 -9.82 14.96
CA ARG A 170 -4.00 -10.76 15.01
C ARG A 170 -3.54 -12.19 15.30
N SER A 171 -4.43 -12.96 15.95
CA SER A 171 -4.22 -14.39 16.17
C SER A 171 -4.27 -15.18 14.86
N GLU A 172 -5.29 -14.92 14.05
CA GLU A 172 -5.55 -15.65 12.80
C GLU A 172 -4.94 -14.95 11.58
N ARG A 173 -4.48 -15.74 10.62
CA ARG A 173 -4.14 -15.24 9.28
C ARG A 173 -5.41 -14.78 8.58
N ILE A 174 -5.33 -13.71 7.77
CA ILE A 174 -6.44 -13.32 6.89
C ILE A 174 -6.72 -14.42 5.87
N LYS A 175 -8.01 -14.62 5.57
CA LYS A 175 -8.47 -15.65 4.63
C LYS A 175 -8.43 -15.11 3.21
N LEU A 176 -8.08 -15.98 2.29
CA LEU A 176 -8.30 -15.72 0.87
C LEU A 176 -9.78 -15.85 0.53
N ASN A 177 -10.25 -15.05 -0.39
CA ASN A 177 -11.58 -15.20 -0.97
C ASN A 177 -11.70 -16.58 -1.65
N LYS A 178 -12.90 -17.17 -1.61
CA LYS A 178 -13.21 -18.42 -2.31
C LYS A 178 -13.44 -18.17 -3.79
#